data_eea27d2be2c7dfcf4f45a40270c82da1
#
_entry.id   eea27d2be2c7dfcf4f45a40270c82da1
#
_cell.length_a   1.000
_cell.length_b   1.000
_cell.length_c   1.000
_cell.angle_alpha   90.00
_cell.angle_beta   90.00
_cell.angle_gamma   90.00
#
_symmetry.space_group_name_H-M   'P 1'
#
loop_
_entity.id
_entity.type
_entity.pdbx_description
1 polymer ?
#
loop_
_entity_poly.entity_id
_entity_poly.type
_entity_poly.pdbx_seq_one_letter_code
_entity_poly.pdbx_strand_id
1 'polypeptide(L)'
;MRILLIRHGDPDYENDTLTEKGCREAELLAKRALSLHIGKCYVSPLGRAQRTALPSLEAAGCKAETVEWLQEFPAKLDVNKAPELAEAYPDIEKEGETYRPRIVWDMAPGYLTEHEEYMDKTNWRHSLVAKCSDMEDVYD
;
A
#
# COMPACT_ATOMS: atom_id res chain seq x y z
N MET A 1 24.21 -9.63 3.63
CA MET A 1 23.05 -8.85 4.15
C MET A 1 21.79 -9.66 3.89
N ARG A 2 20.88 -9.74 4.85
CA ARG A 2 19.55 -10.38 4.72
C ARG A 2 18.50 -9.34 5.02
N ILE A 3 17.52 -9.19 4.14
CA ILE A 3 16.36 -8.31 4.30
C ILE A 3 15.14 -9.19 4.54
N LEU A 4 14.35 -8.84 5.54
CA LEU A 4 13.08 -9.47 5.87
C LEU A 4 11.97 -8.45 5.63
N LEU A 5 11.09 -8.75 4.69
CA LEU A 5 9.88 -7.98 4.44
C LEU A 5 8.72 -8.67 5.16
N ILE A 6 8.08 -7.94 6.07
CA ILE A 6 6.97 -8.44 6.88
C ILE A 6 5.75 -7.58 6.56
N ARG A 7 4.72 -8.20 6.00
CA ARG A 7 3.44 -7.55 5.78
C ARG A 7 2.66 -7.48 7.10
N HIS A 8 1.82 -6.45 7.25
CA HIS A 8 0.90 -6.34 8.38
C HIS A 8 0.01 -7.59 8.52
N GLY A 9 -0.39 -7.90 9.74
CA GLY A 9 -1.42 -8.92 10.04
C GLY A 9 -2.78 -8.54 9.47
N ASP A 10 -3.77 -9.40 9.71
CA ASP A 10 -5.15 -9.20 9.23
C ASP A 10 -5.67 -7.81 9.64
N PRO A 11 -5.95 -6.89 8.67
CA PRO A 11 -6.15 -5.48 8.98
C PRO A 11 -7.61 -5.14 9.23
N ASP A 12 -7.82 -4.18 10.12
CA ASP A 12 -9.01 -3.35 10.19
C ASP A 12 -8.67 -2.03 9.48
N TYR A 13 -9.07 -1.91 8.23
CA TYR A 13 -8.75 -0.73 7.41
C TYR A 13 -9.50 0.52 7.84
N GLU A 14 -10.67 0.39 8.43
CA GLU A 14 -11.49 1.51 8.88
C GLU A 14 -10.81 2.27 10.03
N ASN A 15 -10.21 1.52 10.95
CA ASN A 15 -9.55 2.07 12.14
C ASN A 15 -8.01 2.11 12.01
N ASP A 16 -7.46 1.77 10.85
CA ASP A 16 -6.02 1.61 10.59
C ASP A 16 -5.31 0.81 11.69
N THR A 17 -5.87 -0.35 12.03
CA THR A 17 -5.34 -1.22 13.07
C THR A 17 -5.41 -2.70 12.64
N LEU A 18 -5.30 -3.61 13.57
CA LEU A 18 -5.45 -5.05 13.35
C LEU A 18 -6.78 -5.55 13.90
N THR A 19 -7.36 -6.53 13.21
CA THR A 19 -8.43 -7.36 13.76
C THR A 19 -7.89 -8.20 14.92
N GLU A 20 -8.79 -8.85 15.65
CA GLU A 20 -8.40 -9.84 16.68
C GLU A 20 -7.52 -10.95 16.10
N LYS A 21 -7.81 -11.39 14.88
CA LYS A 21 -7.00 -12.36 14.14
C LYS A 21 -5.62 -11.79 13.85
N GLY A 22 -5.53 -10.56 13.34
CA GLY A 22 -4.26 -9.88 13.06
C GLY A 22 -3.39 -9.69 14.30
N CYS A 23 -3.99 -9.43 15.47
CA CYS A 23 -3.27 -9.38 16.74
C CYS A 23 -2.63 -10.74 17.09
N ARG A 24 -3.40 -11.84 16.95
CA ARG A 24 -2.85 -13.20 17.15
C ARG A 24 -1.72 -13.54 16.17
N GLU A 25 -1.84 -13.11 14.91
CA GLU A 25 -0.78 -13.27 13.91
C GLU A 25 0.49 -12.52 14.30
N ALA A 26 0.38 -11.29 14.80
CA ALA A 26 1.50 -10.49 15.28
C ALA A 26 2.20 -11.12 16.51
N GLU A 27 1.45 -11.71 17.43
CA GLU A 27 2.00 -12.45 18.57
C GLU A 27 2.76 -13.73 18.13
N LEU A 28 2.24 -14.44 17.13
CA LEU A 28 2.91 -15.61 16.54
C LEU A 28 4.21 -15.21 15.83
N LEU A 29 4.17 -14.08 15.09
CA LEU A 29 5.35 -13.50 14.47
C LEU A 29 6.42 -13.16 15.50
N ALA A 30 6.04 -12.58 16.64
CA ALA A 30 6.96 -12.23 17.71
C ALA A 30 7.79 -13.44 18.20
N LYS A 31 7.16 -14.60 18.38
CA LYS A 31 7.84 -15.84 18.73
C LYS A 31 8.88 -16.26 17.68
N ARG A 32 8.58 -16.05 16.40
CA ARG A 32 9.50 -16.34 15.30
C ARG A 32 10.62 -15.31 15.21
N ALA A 33 10.32 -14.02 15.43
CA ALA A 33 11.26 -12.92 15.32
C ALA A 33 12.46 -13.09 16.24
N LEU A 34 12.29 -13.64 17.46
CA LEU A 34 13.37 -13.93 18.41
C LEU A 34 14.49 -14.79 17.81
N SER A 35 14.16 -15.73 16.92
CA SER A 35 15.16 -16.61 16.29
C SER A 35 15.85 -15.99 15.07
N LEU A 36 15.43 -14.80 14.63
CA LEU A 36 15.89 -14.20 13.36
C LEU A 36 17.09 -13.27 13.51
N HIS A 37 17.47 -12.91 14.73
CA HIS A 37 18.60 -12.01 15.04
C HIS A 37 18.53 -10.72 14.23
N ILE A 38 17.45 -9.94 14.44
CA ILE A 38 17.17 -8.71 13.70
C ILE A 38 18.08 -7.59 14.24
N GLY A 39 18.84 -6.94 13.34
CA GLY A 39 19.75 -5.85 13.71
C GLY A 39 19.08 -4.48 13.64
N LYS A 40 18.40 -4.15 12.53
CA LYS A 40 17.66 -2.90 12.35
C LYS A 40 16.24 -3.20 11.92
N CYS A 41 15.30 -2.42 12.43
CA CYS A 41 13.89 -2.49 12.09
C CYS A 41 13.45 -1.14 11.56
N TYR A 42 12.72 -1.18 10.46
CA TYR A 42 12.00 -0.06 9.91
C TYR A 42 10.52 -0.40 9.86
N VAL A 43 9.66 0.57 10.07
CA VAL A 43 8.22 0.36 10.08
C VAL A 43 7.49 1.52 9.39
N SER A 44 6.42 1.19 8.68
CA SER A 44 5.50 2.17 8.10
C SER A 44 4.83 3.01 9.19
N PRO A 45 4.47 4.28 8.93
CA PRO A 45 3.68 5.10 9.84
C PRO A 45 2.25 4.58 10.05
N LEU A 46 1.74 3.71 9.16
CA LEU A 46 0.38 3.19 9.25
C LEU A 46 0.14 2.36 10.51
N GLY A 47 -1.00 2.58 11.17
CA GLY A 47 -1.32 1.98 12.46
C GLY A 47 -1.30 0.46 12.42
N ARG A 48 -1.84 -0.18 11.38
CA ARG A 48 -1.81 -1.65 11.20
C ARG A 48 -0.39 -2.20 11.11
N ALA A 49 0.55 -1.47 10.51
CA ALA A 49 1.95 -1.87 10.44
C ALA A 49 2.65 -1.73 11.80
N GLN A 50 2.41 -0.62 12.50
CA GLN A 50 2.90 -0.37 13.85
C GLN A 50 2.43 -1.46 14.82
N ARG A 51 1.13 -1.78 14.77
CA ARG A 51 0.53 -2.82 15.63
C ARG A 51 1.08 -4.22 15.33
N THR A 52 1.42 -4.51 14.08
CA THR A 52 2.04 -5.79 13.70
C THR A 52 3.47 -5.88 14.24
N ALA A 53 4.23 -4.79 14.18
CA ALA A 53 5.64 -4.77 14.60
C ALA A 53 5.80 -4.83 16.12
N LEU A 54 4.90 -4.21 16.87
CA LEU A 54 5.01 -3.97 18.31
C LEU A 54 5.36 -5.22 19.11
N PRO A 55 4.64 -6.36 19.04
CA PRO A 55 4.98 -7.56 19.83
C PRO A 55 6.36 -8.11 19.52
N SER A 56 6.80 -8.03 18.26
CA SER A 56 8.13 -8.49 17.84
C SER A 56 9.24 -7.60 18.37
N LEU A 57 9.03 -6.28 18.38
CA LEU A 57 9.97 -5.30 18.91
C LEU A 57 10.14 -5.43 20.42
N GLU A 58 9.03 -5.58 21.14
CA GLU A 58 9.03 -5.79 22.59
C GLU A 58 9.74 -7.08 22.96
N ALA A 59 9.42 -8.19 22.29
CA ALA A 59 10.03 -9.48 22.54
C ALA A 59 11.54 -9.48 22.26
N ALA A 60 11.98 -8.77 21.22
CA ALA A 60 13.40 -8.67 20.85
C ALA A 60 14.15 -7.58 21.63
N GLY A 61 13.47 -6.74 22.43
CA GLY A 61 14.08 -5.61 23.14
C GLY A 61 14.67 -4.56 22.21
N CYS A 62 14.13 -4.40 21.01
CA CYS A 62 14.62 -3.46 20.00
C CYS A 62 13.59 -2.37 19.66
N LYS A 63 14.04 -1.33 18.95
CA LYS A 63 13.20 -0.25 18.47
C LYS A 63 13.20 -0.25 16.95
N ALA A 64 12.07 0.15 16.35
CA ALA A 64 12.01 0.42 14.94
C ALA A 64 12.09 1.93 14.67
N GLU A 65 12.65 2.27 13.52
CA GLU A 65 12.59 3.59 12.94
C GLU A 65 11.35 3.66 12.04
N THR A 66 10.47 4.63 12.31
CA THR A 66 9.32 4.88 11.44
C THR A 66 9.77 5.67 10.24
N VAL A 67 9.44 5.18 9.04
CA VAL A 67 9.85 5.80 7.78
C VAL A 67 8.67 5.95 6.83
N GLU A 68 8.47 7.18 6.34
CA GLU A 68 7.31 7.56 5.53
C GLU A 68 7.24 6.78 4.20
N TRP A 69 8.38 6.55 3.55
CA TRP A 69 8.42 5.82 2.28
C TRP A 69 8.00 4.33 2.36
N LEU A 70 7.79 3.78 3.57
CA LEU A 70 7.15 2.47 3.76
C LEU A 70 5.62 2.55 3.82
N GLN A 71 5.04 3.72 3.68
CA GLN A 71 3.59 3.87 3.61
C GLN A 71 3.06 3.23 2.32
N GLU A 72 1.96 2.49 2.45
CA GLU A 72 1.26 1.97 1.29
C GLU A 72 0.70 3.13 0.46
N PHE A 73 0.92 3.07 -0.84
CA PHE A 73 0.37 4.02 -1.78
C PHE A 73 -1.17 4.00 -1.71
N PRO A 74 -1.84 5.14 -1.48
CA PRO A 74 -3.28 5.17 -1.22
C PRO A 74 -4.15 4.79 -2.42
N ALA A 75 -3.59 4.75 -3.63
CA ALA A 75 -4.25 4.38 -4.88
C ALA A 75 -5.61 5.09 -5.13
N LYS A 76 -5.78 6.30 -4.59
CA LYS A 76 -6.95 7.13 -4.84
C LYS A 76 -6.78 7.91 -6.13
N LEU A 77 -7.80 7.89 -6.97
CA LEU A 77 -7.81 8.64 -8.23
C LEU A 77 -8.80 9.79 -8.15
N ASP A 78 -8.35 10.99 -8.48
CA ASP A 78 -9.20 12.17 -8.62
C ASP A 78 -9.62 12.32 -10.09
N VAL A 79 -10.85 11.97 -10.38
CA VAL A 79 -11.40 12.06 -11.76
C VAL A 79 -11.49 13.48 -12.30
N ASN A 80 -11.46 14.50 -11.44
CA ASN A 80 -11.48 15.87 -11.91
C ASN A 80 -10.12 16.28 -12.52
N LYS A 81 -9.03 15.58 -12.15
CA LYS A 81 -7.69 15.80 -12.72
C LYS A 81 -7.55 15.19 -14.13
N ALA A 82 -8.34 14.15 -14.47
CA ALA A 82 -8.34 13.53 -15.79
C ALA A 82 -9.72 12.97 -16.14
N PRO A 83 -10.50 13.68 -16.96
CA PRO A 83 -11.83 13.22 -17.41
C PRO A 83 -11.82 11.86 -18.10
N GLU A 84 -10.71 11.50 -18.73
CA GLU A 84 -10.49 10.23 -19.43
C GLU A 84 -10.62 9.00 -18.49
N LEU A 85 -10.51 9.21 -17.17
CA LEU A 85 -10.74 8.14 -16.20
C LEU A 85 -12.13 7.52 -16.28
N ALA A 86 -13.13 8.29 -16.72
CA ALA A 86 -14.48 7.77 -16.90
C ALA A 86 -14.55 6.68 -17.98
N GLU A 87 -13.68 6.74 -18.99
CA GLU A 87 -13.57 5.72 -20.03
C GLU A 87 -12.79 4.49 -19.53
N ALA A 88 -11.72 4.74 -18.76
CA ALA A 88 -10.90 3.65 -18.21
C ALA A 88 -11.65 2.84 -17.14
N TYR A 89 -12.52 3.51 -16.36
CA TYR A 89 -13.22 2.92 -15.21
C TYR A 89 -14.72 3.25 -15.21
N PRO A 90 -15.50 2.74 -16.20
CA PRO A 90 -16.91 3.13 -16.38
C PRO A 90 -17.83 2.69 -15.22
N ASP A 91 -17.48 1.60 -14.54
CA ASP A 91 -18.32 0.98 -13.51
C ASP A 91 -17.81 1.23 -12.08
N ILE A 92 -16.88 2.18 -11.91
CA ILE A 92 -16.28 2.40 -10.60
C ILE A 92 -17.19 3.21 -9.67
N GLU A 93 -17.36 2.73 -8.45
CA GLU A 93 -18.13 3.42 -7.43
C GLU A 93 -17.32 4.55 -6.78
N LYS A 94 -18.00 5.66 -6.53
CA LYS A 94 -17.42 6.82 -5.85
C LYS A 94 -17.30 6.59 -4.34
N GLU A 95 -16.12 6.87 -3.82
CA GLU A 95 -15.89 6.98 -2.38
C GLU A 95 -15.62 8.45 -2.03
N GLY A 96 -16.69 9.20 -1.69
CA GLY A 96 -16.60 10.65 -1.56
C GLY A 96 -16.37 11.34 -2.90
N GLU A 97 -15.27 12.09 -3.03
CA GLU A 97 -14.85 12.76 -4.27
C GLU A 97 -13.78 11.98 -5.04
N THR A 98 -13.36 10.83 -4.53
CA THR A 98 -12.31 10.02 -5.11
C THR A 98 -12.79 8.61 -5.43
N TYR A 99 -12.02 7.90 -6.24
CA TYR A 99 -12.26 6.50 -6.59
C TYR A 99 -11.05 5.66 -6.14
N ARG A 100 -11.32 4.39 -5.75
CA ARG A 100 -10.29 3.41 -5.42
C ARG A 100 -10.35 2.21 -6.35
N PRO A 101 -9.91 2.35 -7.61
CA PRO A 101 -9.94 1.21 -8.50
C PRO A 101 -8.85 0.19 -8.14
N ARG A 102 -9.13 -1.06 -8.40
CA ARG A 102 -8.10 -2.08 -8.56
C ARG A 102 -7.56 -1.94 -9.97
N ILE A 103 -6.48 -1.19 -10.14
CA ILE A 103 -6.01 -0.56 -11.38
C ILE A 103 -6.19 -1.42 -12.64
N VAL A 104 -5.85 -2.72 -12.60
CA VAL A 104 -5.98 -3.60 -13.75
C VAL A 104 -7.35 -4.28 -13.84
N TRP A 105 -7.92 -4.66 -12.70
CA TRP A 105 -9.15 -5.47 -12.65
C TRP A 105 -10.43 -4.69 -12.85
N ASP A 106 -10.44 -3.43 -12.44
CA ASP A 106 -11.63 -2.57 -12.56
C ASP A 106 -11.60 -1.74 -13.86
N MET A 107 -10.51 -1.82 -14.62
CA MET A 107 -10.37 -1.13 -15.90
C MET A 107 -11.24 -1.77 -16.99
N ALA A 108 -11.78 -0.96 -17.90
CA ALA A 108 -12.57 -1.44 -19.03
C ALA A 108 -11.78 -2.49 -19.85
N PRO A 109 -12.41 -3.59 -20.25
CA PRO A 109 -11.77 -4.61 -21.05
C PRO A 109 -11.13 -4.03 -22.32
N GLY A 110 -9.86 -4.36 -22.56
CA GLY A 110 -9.14 -3.88 -23.73
C GLY A 110 -8.55 -2.47 -23.62
N TYR A 111 -8.91 -1.68 -22.60
CA TYR A 111 -8.47 -0.29 -22.48
C TYR A 111 -6.95 -0.15 -22.60
N LEU A 112 -6.16 -0.96 -21.88
CA LEU A 112 -4.70 -0.92 -21.94
C LEU A 112 -4.13 -1.32 -23.30
N THR A 113 -4.82 -2.17 -24.06
CA THR A 113 -4.37 -2.60 -25.41
C THR A 113 -4.71 -1.56 -26.47
N GLU A 114 -5.69 -0.70 -26.21
CA GLU A 114 -6.09 0.41 -27.08
C GLU A 114 -5.30 1.68 -26.77
N HIS A 115 -4.70 1.75 -25.57
CA HIS A 115 -3.93 2.88 -25.07
C HIS A 115 -2.53 2.42 -24.63
N GLU A 116 -1.73 1.98 -25.59
CA GLU A 116 -0.38 1.43 -25.36
C GLU A 116 0.56 2.42 -24.64
N GLU A 117 0.32 3.72 -24.75
CA GLU A 117 1.06 4.78 -24.06
C GLU A 117 1.07 4.63 -22.53
N TYR A 118 0.03 4.01 -21.95
CA TYR A 118 -0.02 3.74 -20.52
C TYR A 118 0.81 2.52 -20.08
N MET A 119 1.26 1.72 -21.04
CA MET A 119 2.14 0.58 -20.81
C MET A 119 3.61 0.94 -20.97
N ASP A 120 3.91 2.14 -21.47
CA ASP A 120 5.29 2.60 -21.66
C ASP A 120 5.96 2.89 -20.32
N LYS A 121 6.86 1.98 -19.91
CA LYS A 121 7.61 2.11 -18.66
C LYS A 121 8.56 3.32 -18.62
N THR A 122 8.88 3.90 -19.77
CA THR A 122 9.75 5.09 -19.86
C THR A 122 8.97 6.38 -19.63
N ASN A 123 7.65 6.35 -19.83
CA ASN A 123 6.74 7.47 -19.71
C ASN A 123 5.68 7.28 -18.61
N TRP A 124 5.91 6.41 -17.66
CA TRP A 124 4.93 6.09 -16.63
C TRP A 124 4.41 7.31 -15.85
N ARG A 125 5.24 8.34 -15.66
CA ARG A 125 4.84 9.63 -15.03
C ARG A 125 3.78 10.38 -15.83
N HIS A 126 3.67 10.11 -17.12
CA HIS A 126 2.64 10.68 -17.99
C HIS A 126 1.41 9.79 -18.13
N SER A 127 1.40 8.64 -17.47
CA SER A 127 0.25 7.75 -17.48
C SER A 127 -0.97 8.43 -16.85
N LEU A 128 -2.15 7.97 -17.24
CA LEU A 128 -3.41 8.46 -16.68
C LEU A 128 -3.46 8.29 -15.15
N VAL A 129 -2.96 7.16 -14.66
CA VAL A 129 -2.91 6.86 -13.22
C VAL A 129 -1.99 7.84 -12.48
N ALA A 130 -0.80 8.11 -13.01
CA ALA A 130 0.12 9.06 -12.39
C ALA A 130 -0.43 10.49 -12.32
N LYS A 131 -1.12 10.95 -13.39
CA LYS A 131 -1.74 12.28 -13.41
C LYS A 131 -2.85 12.47 -12.39
N CYS A 132 -3.52 11.41 -12.00
CA CYS A 132 -4.75 11.45 -11.21
C CYS A 132 -4.56 10.95 -9.78
N SER A 133 -3.39 10.40 -9.46
CA SER A 133 -3.04 9.90 -8.15
C SER A 133 -1.86 10.67 -7.59
N ASP A 134 -1.62 10.52 -6.31
CA ASP A 134 -0.46 11.08 -5.62
C ASP A 134 0.79 10.18 -5.79
N MET A 135 0.89 9.50 -6.95
CA MET A 135 1.98 8.56 -7.23
C MET A 135 3.34 9.24 -7.33
N GLU A 136 3.38 10.48 -7.81
CA GLU A 136 4.62 11.27 -7.88
C GLU A 136 5.18 11.54 -6.49
N ASP A 137 4.33 11.84 -5.51
CA ASP A 137 4.73 12.10 -4.12
C ASP A 137 5.35 10.88 -3.43
N VAL A 138 5.11 9.68 -3.95
CA VAL A 138 5.67 8.43 -3.41
C VAL A 138 7.03 8.10 -4.03
N TYR A 139 7.29 8.59 -5.24
CA TYR A 139 8.51 8.27 -5.99
C TYR A 139 9.59 9.36 -5.94
N ASP A 140 9.23 10.58 -5.59
CA ASP A 140 10.15 11.70 -5.40
C ASP A 140 10.61 11.81 -3.95
#